data_aa296f2b86b6b8c8162ee93e069e557b
#
_entry.id   aa296f2b86b6b8c8162ee93e069e557b
#
_cell.length_a   1.000
_cell.length_b   1.000
_cell.length_c   1.000
_cell.angle_alpha   90.00
_cell.angle_beta   90.00
_cell.angle_gamma   90.00
#
_symmetry.space_group_name_H-M   'P 1'
#
loop_
_entity.id
_entity.type
_entity.pdbx_description
1 polymer ?
#
loop_
_entity_poly.entity_id
_entity_poly.type
_entity_poly.pdbx_seq_one_letter_code
_entity_poly.pdbx_strand_id
1 'polypeptide(L)'
;LRAAQQAGVERAVYCSSVAALGQIGDGTPADETTPAREADFVGVYKRSKFLAENAVRALARDEGVPVVIVNPAAPVGPRDIKPTPTGKMILDAASGRMPAYIETGLNLVHVDDVAEGHALALERGRVGERYILGGENLSLRDILFLISEVAGSRKPLLRLPEAVVWPVAAVMEALARTTGIPPLMTRDHLKMARKKMFYTSAKAEAELGYHARPVRQAVEDAVAWFRATGRLKTPGAGAGPHAAQPASAGGAKAQE
;
A
#
# COMPACT_ATOMS: atom_id res chain seq x y z
N LEU A 1 -13.12 -21.46 -5.85
CA LEU A 1 -12.61 -21.82 -7.17
C LEU A 1 -13.25 -23.12 -7.66
N ARG A 2 -13.24 -24.23 -6.88
CA ARG A 2 -13.91 -25.50 -7.27
C ARG A 2 -15.39 -25.30 -7.59
N ALA A 3 -16.13 -24.53 -6.78
CA ALA A 3 -17.54 -24.24 -7.06
C ALA A 3 -17.73 -23.44 -8.37
N ALA A 4 -16.82 -22.53 -8.68
CA ALA A 4 -16.84 -21.80 -9.96
C ALA A 4 -16.61 -22.74 -11.14
N GLN A 5 -15.63 -23.66 -11.04
CA GLN A 5 -15.39 -24.67 -12.05
C GLN A 5 -16.62 -25.59 -12.24
N GLN A 6 -17.23 -26.07 -11.15
CA GLN A 6 -18.45 -26.89 -11.20
C GLN A 6 -19.66 -26.17 -11.83
N ALA A 7 -19.69 -24.83 -11.66
CA ALA A 7 -20.70 -23.97 -12.28
C ALA A 7 -20.40 -23.61 -13.74
N GLY A 8 -19.34 -24.17 -14.33
CA GLY A 8 -18.99 -23.95 -15.73
C GLY A 8 -18.32 -22.59 -16.01
N VAL A 9 -17.71 -21.94 -15.00
CA VAL A 9 -16.95 -20.72 -15.23
C VAL A 9 -15.72 -21.01 -16.08
N GLU A 10 -15.65 -20.40 -17.25
CA GLU A 10 -14.58 -20.64 -18.22
C GLU A 10 -13.22 -20.13 -17.78
N ARG A 11 -13.19 -19.03 -16.99
CA ARG A 11 -11.95 -18.43 -16.48
C ARG A 11 -12.21 -17.62 -15.21
N ALA A 12 -11.31 -17.70 -14.25
CA ALA A 12 -11.32 -16.93 -13.03
C ALA A 12 -9.99 -16.19 -12.84
N VAL A 13 -10.00 -15.02 -12.21
CA VAL A 13 -8.81 -14.32 -11.76
C VAL A 13 -8.76 -14.38 -10.24
N TYR A 14 -7.64 -14.87 -9.71
CA TYR A 14 -7.37 -14.87 -8.27
C TYR A 14 -6.46 -13.72 -7.88
N CYS A 15 -6.97 -12.80 -7.09
CA CYS A 15 -6.19 -11.69 -6.55
C CYS A 15 -5.34 -12.15 -5.35
N SER A 16 -4.06 -12.40 -5.60
CA SER A 16 -3.05 -12.67 -4.58
C SER A 16 -2.37 -11.37 -4.11
N SER A 17 -1.06 -11.35 -4.02
CA SER A 17 -0.24 -10.19 -3.67
C SER A 17 1.23 -10.50 -3.92
N VAL A 18 2.07 -9.50 -4.18
CA VAL A 18 3.53 -9.66 -4.13
C VAL A 18 4.02 -10.15 -2.74
N ALA A 19 3.19 -10.00 -1.70
CA ALA A 19 3.47 -10.56 -0.38
C ALA A 19 3.59 -12.09 -0.35
N ALA A 20 3.09 -12.79 -1.39
CA ALA A 20 3.23 -14.23 -1.58
C ALA A 20 4.49 -14.63 -2.37
N LEU A 21 5.25 -13.66 -2.89
CA LEU A 21 6.40 -13.89 -3.75
C LEU A 21 7.73 -13.81 -2.98
N GLY A 22 8.77 -14.43 -3.54
CA GLY A 22 10.13 -14.28 -3.06
C GLY A 22 10.64 -12.84 -3.16
N GLN A 23 11.72 -12.57 -2.43
CA GLN A 23 12.41 -11.28 -2.43
C GLN A 23 13.92 -11.53 -2.53
N ILE A 24 14.60 -10.79 -3.39
CA ILE A 24 16.06 -10.91 -3.55
C ILE A 24 16.78 -10.16 -2.42
N GLY A 25 16.31 -8.97 -2.06
CA GLY A 25 16.74 -8.26 -0.85
C GLY A 25 17.91 -7.30 -1.01
N ASP A 26 18.67 -7.39 -2.09
CA ASP A 26 19.81 -6.49 -2.41
C ASP A 26 19.38 -5.21 -3.18
N GLY A 27 18.11 -5.11 -3.52
CA GLY A 27 17.54 -4.03 -4.33
C GLY A 27 17.29 -4.43 -5.79
N THR A 28 17.68 -5.65 -6.20
CA THR A 28 17.28 -6.22 -7.48
C THR A 28 15.79 -6.53 -7.45
N PRO A 29 15.00 -6.12 -8.48
CA PRO A 29 13.60 -6.46 -8.55
C PRO A 29 13.38 -7.98 -8.67
N ALA A 30 12.51 -8.52 -7.83
CA ALA A 30 12.05 -9.91 -7.93
C ALA A 30 10.97 -10.04 -9.01
N ASP A 31 10.87 -11.23 -9.57
CA ASP A 31 9.86 -11.61 -10.58
C ASP A 31 9.02 -12.81 -10.11
N GLU A 32 8.15 -13.29 -11.00
CA GLU A 32 7.29 -14.44 -10.75
C GLU A 32 8.05 -15.75 -10.54
N THR A 33 9.30 -15.84 -10.98
CA THR A 33 10.14 -17.06 -10.87
C THR A 33 11.01 -17.06 -9.63
N THR A 34 11.12 -15.91 -8.94
CA THR A 34 11.97 -15.76 -7.76
C THR A 34 11.61 -16.78 -6.68
N PRO A 35 12.57 -17.64 -6.25
CA PRO A 35 12.30 -18.69 -5.28
C PRO A 35 11.80 -18.13 -3.94
N ALA A 36 10.83 -18.82 -3.35
CA ALA A 36 10.27 -18.50 -2.06
C ALA A 36 10.02 -19.76 -1.23
N ARG A 37 10.39 -19.73 0.04
CA ARG A 37 10.12 -20.79 1.01
C ARG A 37 9.24 -20.25 2.11
N GLU A 38 8.40 -21.08 2.72
CA GLU A 38 7.50 -20.66 3.80
C GLU A 38 8.23 -19.93 4.93
N ALA A 39 9.45 -20.35 5.25
CA ALA A 39 10.29 -19.73 6.29
C ALA A 39 10.72 -18.28 5.96
N ASP A 40 10.63 -17.86 4.69
CA ASP A 40 11.00 -16.50 4.26
C ASP A 40 9.90 -15.48 4.60
N PHE A 41 8.67 -15.96 4.93
CA PHE A 41 7.50 -15.11 5.18
C PHE A 41 7.32 -14.84 6.67
N VAL A 42 7.79 -13.68 7.11
CA VAL A 42 7.60 -13.21 8.49
C VAL A 42 6.22 -12.59 8.63
N GLY A 43 5.49 -13.01 9.66
CA GLY A 43 4.16 -12.50 10.00
C GLY A 43 3.00 -13.28 9.34
N VAL A 44 1.86 -13.28 10.03
CA VAL A 44 0.68 -14.08 9.66
C VAL A 44 0.17 -13.73 8.26
N TYR A 45 0.15 -12.44 7.91
CA TYR A 45 -0.36 -11.98 6.62
C TYR A 45 0.43 -12.55 5.43
N LYS A 46 1.76 -12.39 5.41
CA LYS A 46 2.58 -12.87 4.29
C LYS A 46 2.51 -14.39 4.17
N ARG A 47 2.61 -15.09 5.29
CA ARG A 47 2.48 -16.55 5.33
C ARG A 47 1.13 -17.02 4.81
N SER A 48 0.02 -16.39 5.23
CA SER A 48 -1.31 -16.76 4.75
C SER A 48 -1.47 -16.54 3.24
N LYS A 49 -0.92 -15.44 2.68
CA LYS A 49 -0.94 -15.17 1.24
C LYS A 49 -0.13 -16.21 0.46
N PHE A 50 1.06 -16.55 0.94
CA PHE A 50 1.89 -17.59 0.33
C PHE A 50 1.20 -18.96 0.31
N LEU A 51 0.64 -19.40 1.43
CA LEU A 51 -0.05 -20.68 1.52
C LEU A 51 -1.31 -20.70 0.66
N ALA A 52 -2.09 -19.61 0.64
CA ALA A 52 -3.28 -19.50 -0.18
C ALA A 52 -2.96 -19.55 -1.67
N GLU A 53 -1.92 -18.81 -2.12
CA GLU A 53 -1.51 -18.85 -3.52
C GLU A 53 -1.00 -20.23 -3.93
N ASN A 54 -0.22 -20.90 -3.09
CA ASN A 54 0.22 -22.27 -3.37
C ASN A 54 -0.96 -23.25 -3.50
N ALA A 55 -1.97 -23.10 -2.66
CA ALA A 55 -3.21 -23.91 -2.78
C ALA A 55 -3.92 -23.62 -4.11
N VAL A 56 -4.02 -22.37 -4.53
CA VAL A 56 -4.61 -21.99 -5.84
C VAL A 56 -3.81 -22.56 -7.00
N ARG A 57 -2.50 -22.50 -6.93
CA ARG A 57 -1.61 -23.09 -7.96
C ARG A 57 -1.74 -24.60 -8.03
N ALA A 58 -1.90 -25.27 -6.89
CA ALA A 58 -2.17 -26.70 -6.84
C ALA A 58 -3.52 -27.04 -7.49
N LEU A 59 -4.58 -26.27 -7.22
CA LEU A 59 -5.88 -26.46 -7.88
C LEU A 59 -5.79 -26.30 -9.40
N ALA A 60 -5.07 -25.31 -9.89
CA ALA A 60 -4.88 -25.12 -11.33
C ALA A 60 -4.13 -26.31 -11.96
N ARG A 61 -3.03 -26.76 -11.33
CA ARG A 61 -2.15 -27.80 -11.84
C ARG A 61 -2.77 -29.20 -11.76
N ASP A 62 -3.36 -29.54 -10.59
CA ASP A 62 -3.76 -30.92 -10.27
C ASP A 62 -5.22 -31.19 -10.58
N GLU A 63 -6.08 -30.16 -10.57
CA GLU A 63 -7.52 -30.27 -10.78
C GLU A 63 -7.99 -29.53 -12.05
N GLY A 64 -7.10 -28.87 -12.78
CA GLY A 64 -7.43 -28.16 -14.02
C GLY A 64 -8.37 -26.95 -13.79
N VAL A 65 -8.37 -26.34 -12.58
CA VAL A 65 -9.19 -25.16 -12.33
C VAL A 65 -8.72 -24.00 -13.22
N PRO A 66 -9.62 -23.38 -14.02
CA PRO A 66 -9.24 -22.37 -15.00
C PRO A 66 -8.97 -21.01 -14.33
N VAL A 67 -7.90 -20.90 -13.56
CA VAL A 67 -7.55 -19.69 -12.80
C VAL A 67 -6.26 -19.06 -13.28
N VAL A 68 -6.27 -17.74 -13.44
CA VAL A 68 -5.11 -16.87 -13.60
C VAL A 68 -4.85 -16.15 -12.30
N ILE A 69 -3.59 -16.02 -11.89
CA ILE A 69 -3.23 -15.40 -10.63
C ILE A 69 -2.62 -14.02 -10.90
N VAL A 70 -3.04 -13.02 -10.16
CA VAL A 70 -2.41 -11.69 -10.18
C VAL A 70 -1.83 -11.35 -8.82
N ASN A 71 -0.65 -10.75 -8.83
CA ASN A 71 0.10 -10.35 -7.64
C ASN A 71 0.27 -8.82 -7.64
N PRO A 72 -0.73 -8.05 -7.16
CA PRO A 72 -0.57 -6.61 -7.03
C PRO A 72 0.56 -6.26 -6.08
N ALA A 73 1.32 -5.21 -6.43
CA ALA A 73 2.31 -4.58 -5.55
C ALA A 73 1.61 -3.71 -4.48
N ALA A 74 2.16 -2.57 -4.11
CA ALA A 74 1.53 -1.68 -3.15
C ALA A 74 0.64 -0.64 -3.87
N PRO A 75 -0.70 -0.86 -3.94
CA PRO A 75 -1.57 0.04 -4.66
C PRO A 75 -1.74 1.37 -3.93
N VAL A 76 -1.76 2.45 -4.71
CA VAL A 76 -1.96 3.83 -4.29
C VAL A 76 -2.98 4.48 -5.23
N GLY A 77 -3.87 5.31 -4.70
CA GLY A 77 -4.84 6.01 -5.53
C GLY A 77 -6.08 6.45 -4.77
N PRO A 78 -7.11 6.85 -5.49
CA PRO A 78 -8.38 7.27 -4.91
C PRO A 78 -9.17 6.08 -4.34
N ARG A 79 -10.24 6.38 -3.58
CA ARG A 79 -11.21 5.41 -3.03
C ARG A 79 -10.68 4.52 -1.89
N ASP A 80 -9.56 4.87 -1.26
CA ASP A 80 -9.08 4.19 -0.04
C ASP A 80 -9.92 4.63 1.18
N ILE A 81 -11.17 4.13 1.25
CA ILE A 81 -12.20 4.53 2.22
C ILE A 81 -11.75 4.25 3.66
N LYS A 82 -11.19 3.06 3.91
CA LYS A 82 -10.55 2.71 5.18
C LYS A 82 -9.05 2.65 4.94
N PRO A 83 -8.31 3.72 5.25
CA PRO A 83 -6.92 3.84 4.83
C PRO A 83 -6.13 2.56 5.06
N THR A 84 -5.67 1.98 3.95
CA THR A 84 -4.72 0.88 3.95
C THR A 84 -3.40 1.33 4.59
N PRO A 85 -2.46 0.44 4.94
CA PRO A 85 -1.14 0.85 5.43
C PRO A 85 -0.44 1.84 4.49
N THR A 86 -0.56 1.66 3.16
CA THR A 86 -0.01 2.58 2.16
C THR A 86 -0.76 3.92 2.15
N GLY A 87 -2.10 3.90 2.18
CA GLY A 87 -2.92 5.11 2.26
C GLY A 87 -2.69 5.89 3.56
N LYS A 88 -2.49 5.19 4.68
CA LYS A 88 -2.11 5.83 5.94
C LYS A 88 -0.74 6.50 5.86
N MET A 89 0.23 5.87 5.23
CA MET A 89 1.54 6.48 4.96
C MET A 89 1.40 7.78 4.16
N ILE A 90 0.55 7.78 3.11
CA ILE A 90 0.28 8.99 2.33
C ILE A 90 -0.36 10.07 3.19
N LEU A 91 -1.37 9.76 3.98
CA LEU A 91 -2.02 10.71 4.87
C LEU A 91 -1.04 11.30 5.89
N ASP A 92 -0.20 10.48 6.51
CA ASP A 92 0.75 10.91 7.53
C ASP A 92 1.86 11.79 6.92
N ALA A 93 2.42 11.40 5.77
CA ALA A 93 3.42 12.19 5.06
C ALA A 93 2.83 13.50 4.53
N ALA A 94 1.68 13.47 3.87
CA ALA A 94 0.97 14.64 3.37
C ALA A 94 0.56 15.62 4.47
N SER A 95 0.34 15.14 5.69
CA SER A 95 0.07 15.97 6.88
C SER A 95 1.33 16.44 7.59
N GLY A 96 2.53 16.12 7.10
CA GLY A 96 3.80 16.47 7.75
C GLY A 96 4.07 15.71 9.07
N ARG A 97 3.35 14.61 9.33
CA ARG A 97 3.50 13.80 10.55
C ARG A 97 4.61 12.74 10.47
N MET A 98 5.37 12.69 9.37
CA MET A 98 6.50 11.77 9.21
C MET A 98 7.82 12.55 9.16
N PRO A 99 8.41 12.93 10.30
CA PRO A 99 9.65 13.71 10.32
C PRO A 99 10.90 12.88 10.00
N ALA A 100 10.78 11.56 10.05
CA ALA A 100 11.90 10.63 9.89
C ALA A 100 11.49 9.39 9.08
N TYR A 101 12.48 8.70 8.52
CA TYR A 101 12.30 7.46 7.76
C TYR A 101 13.44 6.47 8.01
N ILE A 102 13.20 5.20 7.70
CA ILE A 102 14.18 4.12 7.68
C ILE A 102 14.55 3.76 6.24
N GLU A 103 15.73 3.13 6.06
CA GLU A 103 16.15 2.64 4.74
C GLU A 103 15.34 1.42 4.34
N THR A 104 14.42 1.59 3.40
CA THR A 104 13.63 0.53 2.79
C THR A 104 13.09 1.00 1.44
N GLY A 105 12.37 0.15 0.73
CA GLY A 105 11.74 0.52 -0.54
C GLY A 105 10.53 -0.35 -0.86
N LEU A 106 9.63 0.20 -1.67
CA LEU A 106 8.40 -0.43 -2.10
C LEU A 106 8.26 -0.30 -3.62
N ASN A 107 7.57 -1.27 -4.21
CA ASN A 107 7.01 -1.09 -5.53
C ASN A 107 5.61 -0.48 -5.37
N LEU A 108 5.42 0.74 -5.87
CA LEU A 108 4.13 1.43 -5.85
C LEU A 108 3.47 1.35 -7.23
N VAL A 109 2.16 1.22 -7.24
CA VAL A 109 1.36 1.14 -8.47
C VAL A 109 0.04 1.89 -8.30
N HIS A 110 -0.48 2.47 -9.37
CA HIS A 110 -1.81 3.10 -9.33
C HIS A 110 -2.90 2.03 -9.17
N VAL A 111 -3.88 2.28 -8.30
CA VAL A 111 -4.96 1.31 -8.02
C VAL A 111 -5.80 0.99 -9.27
N ASP A 112 -5.99 1.95 -10.17
CA ASP A 112 -6.74 1.71 -11.40
C ASP A 112 -5.94 0.88 -12.41
N ASP A 113 -4.60 0.96 -12.43
CA ASP A 113 -3.76 0.07 -13.24
C ASP A 113 -3.82 -1.38 -12.72
N VAL A 114 -3.90 -1.53 -11.40
CA VAL A 114 -4.15 -2.85 -10.80
C VAL A 114 -5.51 -3.40 -11.26
N ALA A 115 -6.55 -2.57 -11.26
CA ALA A 115 -7.88 -2.99 -11.72
C ALA A 115 -7.88 -3.36 -13.21
N GLU A 116 -7.22 -2.57 -14.06
CA GLU A 116 -7.03 -2.87 -15.47
C GLU A 116 -6.23 -4.18 -15.67
N GLY A 117 -5.16 -4.36 -14.89
CA GLY A 117 -4.37 -5.59 -14.92
C GLY A 117 -5.18 -6.85 -14.58
N HIS A 118 -6.20 -6.75 -13.71
CA HIS A 118 -7.13 -7.86 -13.47
C HIS A 118 -7.98 -8.17 -14.69
N ALA A 119 -8.48 -7.15 -15.39
CA ALA A 119 -9.26 -7.34 -16.62
C ALA A 119 -8.39 -7.95 -17.74
N LEU A 120 -7.18 -7.42 -17.93
CA LEU A 120 -6.22 -7.97 -18.88
C LEU A 120 -5.84 -9.43 -18.56
N ALA A 121 -5.66 -9.77 -17.29
CA ALA A 121 -5.39 -11.13 -16.86
C ALA A 121 -6.59 -12.06 -17.13
N LEU A 122 -7.82 -11.58 -16.98
CA LEU A 122 -9.01 -12.33 -17.35
C LEU A 122 -9.07 -12.60 -18.85
N GLU A 123 -8.74 -11.61 -19.68
CA GLU A 123 -8.83 -11.68 -21.14
C GLU A 123 -7.68 -12.49 -21.76
N ARG A 124 -6.45 -12.22 -21.34
CA ARG A 124 -5.22 -12.66 -22.02
C ARG A 124 -4.32 -13.58 -21.19
N GLY A 125 -4.54 -13.63 -19.86
CA GLY A 125 -3.69 -14.40 -18.96
C GLY A 125 -3.71 -15.90 -19.26
N ARG A 126 -2.57 -16.57 -19.11
CA ARG A 126 -2.49 -18.03 -19.24
C ARG A 126 -2.96 -18.69 -17.95
N VAL A 127 -3.85 -19.68 -18.07
CA VAL A 127 -4.37 -20.47 -16.94
C VAL A 127 -3.20 -21.12 -16.17
N GLY A 128 -3.24 -21.05 -14.87
CA GLY A 128 -2.19 -21.55 -13.97
C GLY A 128 -0.99 -20.62 -13.78
N GLU A 129 -0.87 -19.57 -14.61
CA GLU A 129 0.23 -18.60 -14.52
C GLU A 129 -0.10 -17.47 -13.53
N ARG A 130 0.96 -16.81 -13.06
CA ARG A 130 0.86 -15.63 -12.21
C ARG A 130 1.54 -14.43 -12.85
N TYR A 131 1.00 -13.23 -12.55
CA TYR A 131 1.43 -11.96 -13.12
C TYR A 131 1.54 -10.90 -12.04
N ILE A 132 2.72 -10.28 -11.94
CA ILE A 132 2.94 -9.14 -11.03
C ILE A 132 2.32 -7.90 -11.66
N LEU A 133 1.42 -7.25 -10.92
CA LEU A 133 0.84 -5.96 -11.27
C LEU A 133 1.51 -4.88 -10.42
N GLY A 134 2.68 -4.45 -10.84
CA GLY A 134 3.49 -3.44 -10.16
C GLY A 134 3.63 -2.16 -10.99
N GLY A 135 4.28 -1.16 -10.42
CA GLY A 135 4.66 0.07 -11.07
C GLY A 135 6.13 0.37 -10.80
N GLU A 136 6.43 1.49 -10.14
CA GLU A 136 7.81 1.94 -9.89
C GLU A 136 8.38 1.44 -8.56
N ASN A 137 9.64 1.03 -8.60
CA ASN A 137 10.42 0.67 -7.42
C ASN A 137 11.07 1.93 -6.83
N LEU A 138 10.61 2.38 -5.68
CA LEU A 138 11.08 3.61 -5.05
C LEU A 138 11.58 3.36 -3.63
N SER A 139 12.64 4.08 -3.21
CA SER A 139 13.03 4.12 -1.81
C SER A 139 11.94 4.79 -0.97
N LEU A 140 11.82 4.41 0.31
CA LEU A 140 10.87 5.08 1.21
C LEU A 140 11.13 6.59 1.29
N ARG A 141 12.40 7.01 1.23
CA ARG A 141 12.78 8.43 1.15
C ARG A 141 12.12 9.10 -0.05
N ASP A 142 12.27 8.53 -1.25
CA ASP A 142 11.77 9.15 -2.49
C ASP A 142 10.24 9.16 -2.51
N ILE A 143 9.60 8.10 -2.00
CA ILE A 143 8.14 8.05 -1.80
C ILE A 143 7.66 9.20 -0.90
N LEU A 144 8.29 9.37 0.27
CA LEU A 144 7.89 10.41 1.21
C LEU A 144 8.18 11.82 0.68
N PHE A 145 9.26 12.00 -0.07
CA PHE A 145 9.59 13.26 -0.72
C PHE A 145 8.57 13.60 -1.80
N LEU A 146 8.19 12.64 -2.63
CA LEU A 146 7.15 12.79 -3.65
C LEU A 146 5.81 13.18 -3.02
N ILE A 147 5.39 12.46 -1.97
CA ILE A 147 4.14 12.77 -1.27
C ILE A 147 4.18 14.19 -0.69
N SER A 148 5.30 14.56 -0.05
CA SER A 148 5.46 15.89 0.54
C SER A 148 5.42 17.00 -0.51
N GLU A 149 6.01 16.77 -1.68
CA GLU A 149 5.99 17.70 -2.80
C GLU A 149 4.56 17.90 -3.33
N VAL A 150 3.85 16.81 -3.62
CA VAL A 150 2.47 16.84 -4.12
C VAL A 150 1.51 17.48 -3.11
N ALA A 151 1.70 17.19 -1.83
CA ALA A 151 0.84 17.71 -0.77
C ALA A 151 1.19 19.14 -0.34
N GLY A 152 2.38 19.65 -0.68
CA GLY A 152 2.91 20.91 -0.15
C GLY A 152 3.26 20.82 1.33
N SER A 153 3.62 19.62 1.83
CA SER A 153 3.95 19.38 3.23
C SER A 153 5.48 19.38 3.47
N ARG A 154 5.88 19.34 4.76
CA ARG A 154 7.29 19.27 5.12
C ARG A 154 7.87 17.89 4.76
N LYS A 155 9.00 17.89 4.07
CA LYS A 155 9.76 16.67 3.77
C LYS A 155 10.37 16.10 5.06
N PRO A 156 10.46 14.77 5.21
CA PRO A 156 11.18 14.16 6.32
C PRO A 156 12.68 14.51 6.23
N LEU A 157 13.26 14.92 7.35
CA LEU A 157 14.64 15.40 7.40
C LEU A 157 15.61 14.34 7.94
N LEU A 158 15.11 13.38 8.73
CA LEU A 158 15.97 12.50 9.50
C LEU A 158 15.88 11.06 8.98
N ARG A 159 17.04 10.51 8.55
CA ARG A 159 17.18 9.07 8.35
C ARG A 159 17.51 8.42 9.69
N LEU A 160 16.66 7.50 10.14
CA LEU A 160 16.91 6.76 11.38
C LEU A 160 17.77 5.53 11.10
N PRO A 161 18.95 5.40 11.73
CA PRO A 161 19.73 4.19 11.68
C PRO A 161 18.97 3.03 12.34
N GLU A 162 19.07 1.82 11.80
CA GLU A 162 18.42 0.63 12.37
C GLU A 162 18.80 0.41 13.85
N ALA A 163 20.07 0.68 14.20
CA ALA A 163 20.56 0.53 15.57
C ALA A 163 19.77 1.37 16.61
N VAL A 164 19.20 2.50 16.18
CA VAL A 164 18.35 3.35 17.04
C VAL A 164 16.91 2.86 17.06
N VAL A 165 16.43 2.36 15.94
CA VAL A 165 15.01 1.96 15.81
C VAL A 165 14.72 0.63 16.50
N TRP A 166 15.68 -0.30 16.52
CA TRP A 166 15.55 -1.61 17.16
C TRP A 166 15.18 -1.55 18.67
N PRO A 167 15.95 -0.85 19.52
CA PRO A 167 15.61 -0.75 20.93
C PRO A 167 14.28 -0.02 21.16
N VAL A 168 13.96 0.99 20.37
CA VAL A 168 12.69 1.69 20.46
C VAL A 168 11.51 0.75 20.18
N ALA A 169 11.59 -0.06 19.12
CA ALA A 169 10.56 -1.05 18.80
C ALA A 169 10.40 -2.09 19.94
N ALA A 170 11.50 -2.54 20.53
CA ALA A 170 11.46 -3.48 21.66
C ALA A 170 10.75 -2.88 22.88
N VAL A 171 11.02 -1.63 23.22
CA VAL A 171 10.34 -0.92 24.31
C VAL A 171 8.86 -0.74 24.00
N MET A 172 8.50 -0.35 22.76
CA MET A 172 7.11 -0.20 22.35
C MET A 172 6.33 -1.52 22.41
N GLU A 173 6.95 -2.64 22.01
CA GLU A 173 6.34 -3.97 22.16
C GLU A 173 6.12 -4.36 23.62
N ALA A 174 7.08 -4.04 24.50
CA ALA A 174 6.95 -4.30 25.93
C ALA A 174 5.80 -3.47 26.56
N LEU A 175 5.72 -2.19 26.21
CA LEU A 175 4.64 -1.29 26.65
C LEU A 175 3.28 -1.75 26.12
N ALA A 176 3.21 -2.21 24.87
CA ALA A 176 1.98 -2.71 24.26
C ALA A 176 1.41 -3.93 25.03
N ARG A 177 2.28 -4.79 25.56
CA ARG A 177 1.87 -5.95 26.38
C ARG A 177 1.24 -5.55 27.70
N THR A 178 1.62 -4.41 28.26
CA THR A 178 1.12 -3.92 29.55
C THR A 178 -0.09 -2.98 29.39
N THR A 179 -0.11 -2.18 28.33
CA THR A 179 -1.14 -1.16 28.10
C THR A 179 -2.28 -1.62 27.20
N GLY A 180 -2.10 -2.73 26.44
CA GLY A 180 -3.06 -3.19 25.42
C GLY A 180 -3.12 -2.29 24.18
N ILE A 181 -2.32 -1.22 24.12
CA ILE A 181 -2.28 -0.32 22.95
C ILE A 181 -1.34 -0.93 21.90
N PRO A 182 -1.80 -1.19 20.65
CA PRO A 182 -0.95 -1.77 19.63
C PRO A 182 0.26 -0.87 19.32
N PRO A 183 1.48 -1.44 19.24
CA PRO A 183 2.68 -0.65 19.01
C PRO A 183 2.68 -0.08 17.59
N LEU A 184 3.13 1.16 17.43
CA LEU A 184 3.28 1.81 16.11
C LEU A 184 4.28 1.08 15.21
N MET A 185 5.26 0.40 15.82
CA MET A 185 6.31 -0.33 15.11
C MET A 185 6.71 -1.57 15.93
N THR A 186 6.83 -2.72 15.25
CA THR A 186 7.29 -3.98 15.84
C THR A 186 8.66 -4.36 15.28
N ARG A 187 9.38 -5.23 16.00
CA ARG A 187 10.64 -5.81 15.49
C ARG A 187 10.45 -6.60 14.20
N ASP A 188 9.28 -7.19 14.00
CA ASP A 188 8.96 -7.88 12.75
C ASP A 188 8.75 -6.89 11.59
N HIS A 189 8.16 -5.73 11.84
CA HIS A 189 8.11 -4.65 10.85
C HIS A 189 9.51 -4.20 10.44
N LEU A 190 10.46 -4.10 11.40
CA LEU A 190 11.85 -3.74 11.10
C LEU A 190 12.60 -4.82 10.31
N LYS A 191 12.41 -6.10 10.64
CA LYS A 191 12.97 -7.21 9.85
C LYS A 191 12.47 -7.20 8.41
N MET A 192 11.17 -6.92 8.22
CA MET A 192 10.60 -6.79 6.88
C MET A 192 11.12 -5.56 6.13
N ALA A 193 11.35 -4.46 6.84
CA ALA A 193 11.86 -3.22 6.26
C ALA A 193 13.31 -3.32 5.74
N ARG A 194 14.10 -4.29 6.22
CA ARG A 194 15.47 -4.54 5.74
C ARG A 194 15.53 -4.95 4.27
N LYS A 195 14.49 -5.61 3.77
CA LYS A 195 14.43 -6.05 2.38
C LYS A 195 13.64 -5.03 1.57
N LYS A 196 14.26 -4.47 0.54
CA LYS A 196 13.54 -3.65 -0.43
C LYS A 196 12.54 -4.55 -1.16
N MET A 197 11.26 -4.18 -1.11
CA MET A 197 10.18 -4.92 -1.78
C MET A 197 10.05 -4.42 -3.22
N PHE A 198 11.06 -4.74 -4.02
CA PHE A 198 11.15 -4.37 -5.42
C PHE A 198 10.74 -5.55 -6.30
N TYR A 199 9.93 -5.24 -7.30
CA TYR A 199 9.36 -6.22 -8.22
C TYR A 199 9.39 -5.70 -9.65
N THR A 200 9.34 -6.61 -10.62
CA THR A 200 9.20 -6.27 -12.03
C THR A 200 7.89 -6.81 -12.59
N SER A 201 7.24 -6.04 -13.46
CA SER A 201 6.02 -6.41 -14.18
C SER A 201 6.29 -6.85 -15.62
N ALA A 202 7.55 -7.10 -15.97
CA ALA A 202 7.96 -7.39 -17.35
C ALA A 202 7.14 -8.52 -18.00
N LYS A 203 6.76 -9.55 -17.25
CA LYS A 203 5.91 -10.64 -17.75
C LYS A 203 4.49 -10.15 -18.03
N ALA A 204 3.89 -9.37 -17.14
CA ALA A 204 2.56 -8.80 -17.35
C ALA A 204 2.55 -7.82 -18.55
N GLU A 205 3.60 -7.04 -18.70
CA GLU A 205 3.79 -6.13 -19.85
C GLU A 205 3.85 -6.91 -21.16
N ALA A 206 4.68 -7.95 -21.22
CA ALA A 206 4.90 -8.74 -22.43
C ALA A 206 3.68 -9.60 -22.82
N GLU A 207 3.02 -10.24 -21.85
CA GLU A 207 1.99 -11.25 -22.12
C GLU A 207 0.56 -10.69 -22.06
N LEU A 208 0.31 -9.67 -21.21
CA LEU A 208 -1.02 -9.09 -21.04
C LEU A 208 -1.17 -7.74 -21.75
N GLY A 209 -0.06 -7.07 -22.09
CA GLY A 209 -0.06 -5.67 -22.54
C GLY A 209 -0.33 -4.71 -21.38
N TYR A 210 0.04 -5.10 -20.15
CA TYR A 210 -0.09 -4.27 -18.96
C TYR A 210 0.86 -3.07 -19.02
N HIS A 211 0.38 -1.90 -18.62
CA HIS A 211 1.20 -0.68 -18.50
C HIS A 211 0.81 0.07 -17.23
N ALA A 212 1.79 0.30 -16.36
CA ALA A 212 1.59 1.13 -15.18
C ALA A 212 1.88 2.59 -15.52
N ARG A 213 1.00 3.49 -15.07
CA ARG A 213 1.24 4.94 -15.15
C ARG A 213 2.29 5.37 -14.12
N PRO A 214 2.88 6.58 -14.26
CA PRO A 214 3.85 7.11 -13.29
C PRO A 214 3.27 7.17 -11.88
N VAL A 215 4.07 6.75 -10.88
CA VAL A 215 3.67 6.78 -9.45
C VAL A 215 3.29 8.17 -8.97
N ARG A 216 3.88 9.23 -9.56
CA ARG A 216 3.48 10.61 -9.27
C ARG A 216 1.97 10.80 -9.42
N GLN A 217 1.38 10.32 -10.50
CA GLN A 217 -0.06 10.42 -10.74
C GLN A 217 -0.86 9.66 -9.66
N ALA A 218 -0.40 8.46 -9.28
CA ALA A 218 -1.05 7.70 -8.21
C ALA A 218 -1.08 8.47 -6.87
N VAL A 219 0.02 9.16 -6.54
CA VAL A 219 0.11 9.99 -5.33
C VAL A 219 -0.75 11.23 -5.45
N GLU A 220 -0.77 11.91 -6.59
CA GLU A 220 -1.61 13.09 -6.87
C GLU A 220 -3.08 12.75 -6.68
N ASP A 221 -3.55 11.66 -7.30
CA ASP A 221 -4.93 11.20 -7.22
C ASP A 221 -5.33 10.78 -5.80
N ALA A 222 -4.43 10.11 -5.06
CA ALA A 222 -4.64 9.76 -3.68
C ALA A 222 -4.77 11.00 -2.78
N VAL A 223 -3.86 11.97 -2.92
CA VAL A 223 -3.87 13.22 -2.15
C VAL A 223 -5.12 14.04 -2.46
N ALA A 224 -5.49 14.15 -3.74
CA ALA A 224 -6.70 14.85 -4.18
C ALA A 224 -7.95 14.21 -3.57
N TRP A 225 -8.04 12.87 -3.59
CA TRP A 225 -9.17 12.15 -3.01
C TRP A 225 -9.25 12.31 -1.49
N PHE A 226 -8.12 12.23 -0.77
CA PHE A 226 -8.11 12.46 0.68
C PHE A 226 -8.48 13.88 1.06
N ARG A 227 -8.16 14.88 0.24
CA ARG A 227 -8.62 16.27 0.40
C ARG A 227 -10.13 16.39 0.15
N ALA A 228 -10.62 15.84 -0.95
CA ALA A 228 -12.04 15.87 -1.30
C ALA A 228 -12.94 15.20 -0.25
N THR A 229 -12.42 14.17 0.43
CA THR A 229 -13.14 13.46 1.51
C THR A 229 -12.92 14.05 2.91
N GLY A 230 -12.23 15.19 3.02
CA GLY A 230 -11.98 15.89 4.29
C GLY A 230 -10.96 15.20 5.22
N ARG A 231 -10.26 14.17 4.74
CA ARG A 231 -9.27 13.43 5.52
C ARG A 231 -7.90 14.11 5.56
N LEU A 232 -7.63 14.96 4.58
CA LEU A 232 -6.44 15.78 4.49
C LEU A 232 -6.84 17.25 4.35
N LYS A 233 -6.27 18.09 5.21
CA LYS A 233 -6.51 19.55 5.15
C LYS A 233 -5.85 20.12 3.88
N THR A 234 -6.55 21.06 3.23
CA THR A 234 -5.97 21.81 2.10
C THR A 234 -4.94 22.81 2.65
N PRO A 235 -3.72 22.91 2.07
CA PRO A 235 -2.79 23.96 2.44
C PRO A 235 -3.44 25.33 2.26
N GLY A 236 -3.43 26.16 3.30
CA GLY A 236 -4.00 27.51 3.25
C GLY A 236 -5.44 27.67 3.76
N ALA A 237 -6.16 26.61 4.16
CA ALA A 237 -7.49 26.73 4.76
C ALA A 237 -7.49 27.10 6.26
N GLY A 238 -6.36 27.56 6.81
CA GLY A 238 -6.17 27.85 8.22
C GLY A 238 -5.80 29.31 8.52
N ALA A 239 -6.54 30.31 7.97
CA ALA A 239 -6.63 31.67 8.48
C ALA A 239 -7.80 32.39 7.78
N GLY A 240 -9.01 31.85 7.96
CA GLY A 240 -10.20 32.66 7.73
C GLY A 240 -10.31 33.69 8.87
N PRO A 241 -10.67 34.97 8.58
CA PRO A 241 -10.82 35.97 9.64
C PRO A 241 -11.90 35.53 10.62
N HIS A 242 -11.60 35.65 11.91
CA HIS A 242 -12.57 35.57 12.98
C HIS A 242 -13.82 36.38 12.55
N ALA A 243 -14.91 35.72 12.29
CA ALA A 243 -16.19 36.39 12.18
C ALA A 243 -16.47 37.02 13.56
N ALA A 244 -16.34 38.34 13.61
CA ALA A 244 -16.74 39.14 14.75
C ALA A 244 -18.22 38.86 15.02
N GLN A 245 -18.53 38.35 16.18
CA GLN A 245 -19.91 38.24 16.66
C GLN A 245 -20.50 39.67 16.69
N PRO A 246 -21.72 39.90 16.17
CA PRO A 246 -22.38 41.17 16.32
C PRO A 246 -22.73 41.34 17.81
N ALA A 247 -22.28 42.45 18.37
CA ALA A 247 -22.60 42.87 19.74
C ALA A 247 -24.14 42.90 19.91
N SER A 248 -24.62 42.18 20.91
CA SER A 248 -25.99 42.23 21.39
C SER A 248 -26.33 43.67 21.81
N ALA A 249 -27.17 44.34 21.05
CA ALA A 249 -27.77 45.61 21.44
C ALA A 249 -28.60 45.41 22.71
N GLY A 250 -28.23 46.13 23.73
CA GLY A 250 -28.89 46.13 25.03
C GLY A 250 -30.33 46.59 24.98
N GLY A 251 -31.14 45.97 25.81
CA GLY A 251 -32.53 46.27 25.98
C GLY A 251 -32.82 47.70 26.47
N ALA A 252 -33.77 48.33 25.85
CA ALA A 252 -34.48 49.50 26.39
C ALA A 252 -35.71 48.98 27.10
N LYS A 253 -35.75 49.18 28.43
CA LYS A 253 -36.98 49.15 29.25
C LYS A 253 -37.82 50.37 28.84
N ALA A 254 -39.07 50.17 28.47
CA ALA A 254 -40.10 51.18 28.57
C ALA A 254 -41.11 50.72 29.63
N GLN A 255 -41.29 51.59 30.65
CA GLN A 255 -42.45 51.61 31.56
C GLN A 255 -43.63 52.27 30.83
N GLU A 256 -44.77 51.64 30.88
CA GLU A 256 -46.07 52.12 31.30
C GLU A 256 -47.08 51.00 31.22
#